data_212ea323ce2e1bb529a36281b108121a
#
_entry.id   212ea323ce2e1bb529a36281b108121a
#
_cell.length_a   1.000
_cell.length_b   1.000
_cell.length_c   1.000
_cell.angle_alpha   90.00
_cell.angle_beta   90.00
_cell.angle_gamma   90.00
#
_symmetry.space_group_name_H-M   'P 1'
#
loop_
_entity.id
_entity.type
_entity.pdbx_description
1 polymer ?
#
loop_
_entity_poly.entity_id
_entity_poly.type
_entity_poly.pdbx_seq_one_letter_code
_entity_poly.pdbx_strand_id
1 'polypeptide(L)'
;MNYFAHLTLAQPTAASKVGNLLGDFMRGVDEASLPPPVRLGLRNHRLVDRFTDMHPRVRESRRLFSPQRRRFAGVALDVVFDHFLIRHWSRFYTESLDSVITRDYALLRQGEIFMTEPMRHTTERLVTLDIFRRYQELDQLGEVLDRIAGRIRFANRFEGSIEDIRAHYGELEQVFLAVYPQLRRVVRGASVERGR
;
A
#
# COMPACT_ATOMS: atom_id res chain seq x y z
N MET A 1 4.62 -2.29 0.14
CA MET A 1 3.53 -1.74 -0.72
C MET A 1 2.59 -0.93 0.13
N ASN A 2 1.92 0.09 -0.43
CA ASN A 2 0.95 0.87 0.34
C ASN A 2 -0.48 0.34 0.15
N TYR A 3 -1.46 1.04 0.69
CA TYR A 3 -2.85 0.59 0.83
C TYR A 3 -3.52 0.17 -0.47
N PHE A 4 -3.32 0.92 -1.58
CA PHE A 4 -3.99 0.58 -2.84
C PHE A 4 -3.47 -0.73 -3.43
N ALA A 5 -2.17 -0.96 -3.41
CA ALA A 5 -1.59 -2.22 -3.87
C ALA A 5 -2.09 -3.42 -3.02
N HIS A 6 -2.17 -3.29 -1.70
CA HIS A 6 -2.73 -4.32 -0.83
C HIS A 6 -4.20 -4.63 -1.18
N LEU A 7 -5.00 -3.59 -1.40
CA LEU A 7 -6.40 -3.77 -1.79
C LEU A 7 -6.54 -4.46 -3.15
N THR A 8 -5.74 -4.10 -4.14
CA THR A 8 -5.80 -4.72 -5.48
C THR A 8 -5.36 -6.20 -5.50
N LEU A 9 -4.57 -6.60 -4.52
CA LEU A 9 -4.09 -7.98 -4.35
C LEU A 9 -4.98 -8.83 -3.42
N ALA A 10 -5.95 -8.21 -2.74
CA ALA A 10 -6.93 -8.86 -1.87
C ALA A 10 -8.10 -9.46 -2.65
N GLN A 11 -8.83 -10.41 -2.04
CA GLN A 11 -10.12 -10.86 -2.57
C GLN A 11 -11.17 -9.73 -2.53
N PRO A 12 -12.18 -9.73 -3.43
CA PRO A 12 -13.18 -8.67 -3.50
C PRO A 12 -14.28 -8.81 -2.43
N THR A 13 -13.88 -8.93 -1.17
CA THR A 13 -14.78 -9.00 -0.01
C THR A 13 -14.35 -8.02 1.06
N ALA A 14 -15.29 -7.49 1.84
CA ALA A 14 -15.02 -6.53 2.90
C ALA A 14 -14.00 -7.07 3.92
N ALA A 15 -14.18 -8.31 4.36
CA ALA A 15 -13.28 -8.95 5.33
C ALA A 15 -11.82 -9.11 4.80
N SER A 16 -11.67 -9.49 3.52
CA SER A 16 -10.35 -9.58 2.88
C SER A 16 -9.69 -8.21 2.74
N LYS A 17 -10.44 -7.19 2.26
CA LYS A 17 -9.89 -5.83 2.12
C LYS A 17 -9.42 -5.29 3.46
N VAL A 18 -10.22 -5.43 4.51
CA VAL A 18 -9.83 -5.04 5.87
C VAL A 18 -8.61 -5.83 6.34
N GLY A 19 -8.59 -7.14 6.18
CA GLY A 19 -7.47 -7.98 6.57
C GLY A 19 -6.16 -7.56 5.90
N ASN A 20 -6.21 -7.20 4.60
CA ASN A 20 -5.05 -6.73 3.85
C ASN A 20 -4.57 -5.33 4.24
N LEU A 21 -5.36 -4.51 4.91
CA LEU A 21 -4.91 -3.24 5.49
C LEU A 21 -4.55 -3.36 6.97
N LEU A 22 -5.11 -4.34 7.68
CA LEU A 22 -4.96 -4.49 9.13
C LEU A 22 -3.50 -4.68 9.57
N GLY A 23 -2.61 -5.15 8.67
CA GLY A 23 -1.20 -5.35 8.99
C GLY A 23 -0.51 -4.12 9.56
N ASP A 24 -0.89 -2.93 9.12
CA ASP A 24 -0.36 -1.65 9.61
C ASP A 24 -0.99 -1.21 10.94
N PHE A 25 -1.99 -1.92 11.44
CA PHE A 25 -2.79 -1.55 12.61
C PHE A 25 -2.82 -2.64 13.70
N MET A 26 -1.86 -3.55 13.70
CA MET A 26 -1.83 -4.73 14.59
C MET A 26 -1.47 -4.43 16.04
N ARG A 27 -1.15 -3.17 16.39
CA ARG A 27 -0.80 -2.84 17.77
C ARG A 27 -1.97 -3.11 18.73
N GLY A 28 -1.77 -4.04 19.66
CA GLY A 28 -2.79 -4.43 20.64
C GLY A 28 -3.90 -5.34 20.10
N VAL A 29 -3.76 -5.86 18.87
CA VAL A 29 -4.74 -6.79 18.28
C VAL A 29 -4.31 -8.23 18.56
N ASP A 30 -5.22 -9.02 19.12
CA ASP A 30 -5.07 -10.46 19.19
C ASP A 30 -5.48 -11.09 17.85
N GLU A 31 -4.51 -11.63 17.13
CA GLU A 31 -4.75 -12.28 15.83
C GLU A 31 -5.67 -13.50 15.94
N ALA A 32 -5.67 -14.22 17.07
CA ALA A 32 -6.51 -15.39 17.25
C ALA A 32 -8.01 -15.03 17.32
N SER A 33 -8.32 -13.84 17.80
CA SER A 33 -9.70 -13.34 17.88
C SER A 33 -10.27 -12.85 16.55
N LEU A 34 -9.44 -12.65 15.51
CA LEU A 34 -9.88 -12.17 14.21
C LEU A 34 -10.74 -13.22 13.49
N PRO A 35 -11.82 -12.81 12.80
CA PRO A 35 -12.57 -13.67 11.91
C PRO A 35 -11.65 -14.33 10.87
N PRO A 36 -11.87 -15.63 10.52
CA PRO A 36 -11.00 -16.33 9.59
C PRO A 36 -10.72 -15.61 8.27
N PRO A 37 -11.69 -14.98 7.56
CA PRO A 37 -11.43 -14.26 6.33
C PRO A 37 -10.53 -13.02 6.54
N VAL A 38 -10.68 -12.29 7.66
CA VAL A 38 -9.82 -11.14 8.00
C VAL A 38 -8.39 -11.60 8.27
N ARG A 39 -8.25 -12.71 9.02
CA ARG A 39 -6.94 -13.30 9.32
C ARG A 39 -6.23 -13.79 8.05
N LEU A 40 -6.95 -14.33 7.08
CA LEU A 40 -6.39 -14.71 5.78
C LEU A 40 -5.90 -13.47 5.01
N GLY A 41 -6.66 -12.40 5.01
CA GLY A 41 -6.26 -11.11 4.44
C GLY A 41 -4.99 -10.55 5.10
N LEU A 42 -4.89 -10.62 6.43
CA LEU A 42 -3.68 -10.23 7.18
C LEU A 42 -2.45 -11.09 6.78
N ARG A 43 -2.64 -12.39 6.55
CA ARG A 43 -1.56 -13.26 6.07
C ARG A 43 -1.13 -12.88 4.66
N ASN A 44 -2.09 -12.50 3.79
CA ASN A 44 -1.78 -12.02 2.45
C ASN A 44 -1.02 -10.68 2.50
N HIS A 45 -1.42 -9.73 3.36
CA HIS A 45 -0.66 -8.50 3.61
C HIS A 45 0.81 -8.81 3.94
N ARG A 46 1.06 -9.67 4.91
CA ARG A 46 2.43 -10.05 5.31
C ARG A 46 3.23 -10.72 4.19
N LEU A 47 2.57 -11.49 3.32
CA LEU A 47 3.20 -12.07 2.13
C LEU A 47 3.64 -10.97 1.17
N VAL A 48 2.77 -10.00 0.89
CA VAL A 48 3.03 -8.85 0.02
C VAL A 48 4.22 -8.05 0.53
N ASP A 49 4.21 -7.67 1.80
CA ASP A 49 5.29 -6.88 2.41
C ASP A 49 6.61 -7.63 2.44
N ARG A 50 6.57 -8.88 2.88
CA ARG A 50 7.79 -9.71 2.90
C ARG A 50 8.41 -9.84 1.51
N PHE A 51 7.61 -10.09 0.49
CA PHE A 51 8.12 -10.18 -0.88
C PHE A 51 8.74 -8.87 -1.33
N THR A 52 8.03 -7.75 -1.11
CA THR A 52 8.46 -6.42 -1.53
C THR A 52 9.74 -6.00 -0.82
N ASP A 53 9.78 -6.11 0.51
CA ASP A 53 10.95 -5.70 1.32
C ASP A 53 12.20 -6.53 1.07
N MET A 54 12.04 -7.80 0.73
CA MET A 54 13.15 -8.70 0.44
C MET A 54 13.60 -8.62 -1.03
N HIS A 55 12.83 -8.00 -1.91
CA HIS A 55 13.16 -7.97 -3.33
C HIS A 55 14.44 -7.16 -3.59
N PRO A 56 15.46 -7.73 -4.29
CA PRO A 56 16.76 -7.07 -4.45
C PRO A 56 16.65 -5.67 -5.05
N ARG A 57 15.85 -5.48 -6.10
CA ARG A 57 15.66 -4.18 -6.74
C ARG A 57 15.03 -3.14 -5.81
N VAL A 58 14.09 -3.53 -4.93
CA VAL A 58 13.49 -2.63 -3.95
C VAL A 58 14.51 -2.24 -2.88
N ARG A 59 15.34 -3.18 -2.43
CA ARG A 59 16.41 -2.89 -1.46
C ARG A 59 17.47 -1.96 -2.06
N GLU A 60 17.83 -2.17 -3.31
CA GLU A 60 18.79 -1.35 -4.02
C GLU A 60 18.26 0.07 -4.27
N SER A 61 17.00 0.21 -4.67
CA SER A 61 16.39 1.52 -4.95
C SER A 61 16.31 2.45 -3.73
N ARG A 62 16.41 1.93 -2.51
CA ARG A 62 16.54 2.76 -1.30
C ARG A 62 17.77 3.68 -1.34
N ARG A 63 18.80 3.34 -2.13
CA ARG A 63 20.01 4.15 -2.31
C ARG A 63 19.78 5.39 -3.17
N LEU A 64 18.70 5.44 -3.94
CA LEU A 64 18.30 6.59 -4.75
C LEU A 64 17.85 7.77 -3.88
N PHE A 65 17.45 7.50 -2.64
CA PHE A 65 17.08 8.55 -1.69
C PHE A 65 18.32 9.18 -1.03
N SER A 66 18.26 10.49 -0.83
CA SER A 66 19.30 11.26 -0.16
C SER A 66 19.69 10.64 1.20
N PRO A 67 20.93 10.76 1.66
CA PRO A 67 21.38 10.12 2.91
C PRO A 67 20.49 10.42 4.12
N GLN A 68 19.96 11.63 4.21
CA GLN A 68 19.11 12.07 5.30
C GLN A 68 17.69 11.46 5.26
N ARG A 69 17.18 11.06 4.07
CA ARG A 69 15.87 10.47 3.86
C ARG A 69 15.92 8.94 3.70
N ARG A 70 17.09 8.39 3.44
CA ARG A 70 17.28 6.95 3.15
C ARG A 70 16.71 6.02 4.22
N ARG A 71 16.73 6.44 5.49
CA ARG A 71 16.12 5.69 6.60
C ARG A 71 14.63 5.43 6.37
N PHE A 72 13.95 6.35 5.71
CA PHE A 72 12.51 6.31 5.43
C PHE A 72 12.19 5.96 3.97
N ALA A 73 13.20 5.60 3.18
CA ALA A 73 13.02 5.25 1.78
C ALA A 73 11.99 4.14 1.55
N GLY A 74 11.86 3.20 2.50
CA GLY A 74 10.81 2.17 2.43
C GLY A 74 9.41 2.77 2.39
N VAL A 75 9.12 3.71 3.28
CA VAL A 75 7.82 4.41 3.34
C VAL A 75 7.55 5.18 2.04
N ALA A 76 8.56 5.90 1.52
CA ALA A 76 8.42 6.63 0.27
C ALA A 76 8.20 5.69 -0.93
N LEU A 77 8.91 4.55 -0.97
CA LEU A 77 8.75 3.53 -2.01
C LEU A 77 7.35 2.92 -1.98
N ASP A 78 6.80 2.63 -0.81
CA ASP A 78 5.46 2.08 -0.69
C ASP A 78 4.42 3.03 -1.30
N VAL A 79 4.50 4.31 -0.97
CA VAL A 79 3.56 5.32 -1.47
C VAL A 79 3.73 5.56 -2.98
N VAL A 80 4.97 5.68 -3.48
CA VAL A 80 5.20 5.88 -4.92
C VAL A 80 4.86 4.66 -5.75
N PHE A 81 4.93 3.46 -5.19
CA PHE A 81 4.50 2.25 -5.89
C PHE A 81 2.98 2.20 -6.10
N ASP A 82 2.19 2.74 -5.18
CA ASP A 82 0.75 2.93 -5.42
C ASP A 82 0.49 3.95 -6.55
N HIS A 83 1.28 5.02 -6.64
CA HIS A 83 1.23 5.96 -7.77
C HIS A 83 1.54 5.25 -9.10
N PHE A 84 2.60 4.48 -9.18
CA PHE A 84 2.94 3.74 -10.40
C PHE A 84 1.90 2.67 -10.75
N LEU A 85 1.30 2.02 -9.76
CA LEU A 85 0.21 1.08 -9.99
C LEU A 85 -0.99 1.76 -10.66
N ILE A 86 -1.37 2.92 -10.18
CA ILE A 86 -2.45 3.73 -10.71
C ILE A 86 -2.12 4.20 -12.13
N ARG A 87 -0.92 4.74 -12.34
CA ARG A 87 -0.44 5.23 -13.63
C ARG A 87 -0.38 4.14 -14.71
N HIS A 88 0.02 2.94 -14.32
CA HIS A 88 0.14 1.78 -15.21
C HIS A 88 -1.01 0.79 -15.08
N TRP A 89 -2.15 1.22 -14.57
CA TRP A 89 -3.28 0.35 -14.26
C TRP A 89 -3.68 -0.59 -15.39
N SER A 90 -3.88 -0.08 -16.60
CA SER A 90 -4.29 -0.85 -17.77
C SER A 90 -3.31 -1.94 -18.23
N ARG A 91 -2.04 -1.89 -17.78
CA ARG A 91 -1.07 -2.97 -18.03
C ARG A 91 -1.33 -4.21 -17.20
N PHE A 92 -2.03 -4.06 -16.08
CA PHE A 92 -2.19 -5.12 -15.08
C PHE A 92 -3.64 -5.58 -14.94
N TYR A 93 -4.60 -4.70 -15.22
CA TYR A 93 -6.01 -4.93 -14.98
C TYR A 93 -6.85 -4.47 -16.18
N THR A 94 -7.91 -5.24 -16.47
CA THR A 94 -8.89 -4.95 -17.55
C THR A 94 -10.06 -4.11 -17.05
N GLU A 95 -10.40 -4.23 -15.75
CA GLU A 95 -11.43 -3.40 -15.11
C GLU A 95 -10.95 -1.95 -14.99
N SER A 96 -11.86 -0.99 -15.12
CA SER A 96 -11.48 0.43 -15.00
C SER A 96 -10.98 0.75 -13.59
N LEU A 97 -9.95 1.60 -13.51
CA LEU A 97 -9.39 2.05 -12.24
C LEU A 97 -10.47 2.67 -11.34
N ASP A 98 -11.32 3.51 -11.93
CA ASP A 98 -12.38 4.21 -11.21
C ASP A 98 -13.41 3.25 -10.58
N SER A 99 -13.82 2.21 -11.32
CA SER A 99 -14.70 1.16 -10.81
C SER A 99 -14.09 0.42 -9.63
N VAL A 100 -12.79 0.10 -9.72
CA VAL A 100 -12.08 -0.61 -8.65
C VAL A 100 -11.94 0.25 -7.41
N ILE A 101 -11.54 1.51 -7.54
CA ILE A 101 -11.43 2.45 -6.41
C ILE A 101 -12.79 2.60 -5.72
N THR A 102 -13.85 2.83 -6.49
CA THR A 102 -15.21 3.01 -5.95
C THR A 102 -15.68 1.78 -5.20
N ARG A 103 -15.49 0.59 -5.78
CA ARG A 103 -15.81 -0.69 -5.15
C ARG A 103 -15.00 -0.92 -3.87
N ASP A 104 -13.70 -0.66 -3.91
CA ASP A 104 -12.82 -0.89 -2.76
C ASP A 104 -13.17 0.06 -1.60
N TYR A 105 -13.53 1.30 -1.86
CA TYR A 105 -14.07 2.21 -0.85
C TYR A 105 -15.39 1.72 -0.25
N ALA A 106 -16.28 1.19 -1.07
CA ALA A 106 -17.54 0.61 -0.57
C ALA A 106 -17.28 -0.62 0.33
N LEU A 107 -16.38 -1.50 -0.08
CA LEU A 107 -15.99 -2.69 0.69
C LEU A 107 -15.30 -2.33 2.02
N LEU A 108 -14.50 -1.28 2.04
CA LEU A 108 -13.89 -0.78 3.28
C LEU A 108 -14.97 -0.24 4.24
N ARG A 109 -15.94 0.52 3.75
CA ARG A 109 -17.07 0.96 4.60
C ARG A 109 -17.87 -0.22 5.16
N GLN A 110 -18.16 -1.23 4.33
CA GLN A 110 -18.86 -2.45 4.78
C GLN A 110 -18.04 -3.24 5.82
N GLY A 111 -16.71 -3.17 5.73
CA GLY A 111 -15.81 -3.88 6.62
C GLY A 111 -15.47 -3.15 7.93
N GLU A 112 -16.06 -2.00 8.19
CA GLU A 112 -15.74 -1.17 9.36
C GLU A 112 -15.83 -1.93 10.68
N ILE A 113 -16.78 -2.86 10.80
CA ILE A 113 -16.98 -3.73 11.97
C ILE A 113 -15.71 -4.58 12.32
N PHE A 114 -14.84 -4.82 11.36
CA PHE A 114 -13.60 -5.59 11.56
C PHE A 114 -12.38 -4.71 11.87
N MET A 115 -12.54 -3.38 11.89
CA MET A 115 -11.43 -2.45 12.01
C MET A 115 -11.15 -2.08 13.47
N THR A 116 -9.87 -1.92 13.78
CA THR A 116 -9.45 -1.24 15.00
C THR A 116 -9.78 0.24 14.91
N GLU A 117 -9.87 0.93 16.07
CA GLU A 117 -10.16 2.37 16.10
C GLU A 117 -9.16 3.21 15.27
N PRO A 118 -7.82 3.01 15.38
CA PRO A 118 -6.88 3.74 14.53
C PRO A 118 -7.05 3.45 13.03
N MET A 119 -7.40 2.21 12.68
CA MET A 119 -7.65 1.82 11.30
C MET A 119 -8.92 2.48 10.76
N ARG A 120 -10.01 2.49 11.52
CA ARG A 120 -11.28 3.12 11.16
C ARG A 120 -11.07 4.59 10.81
N HIS A 121 -10.41 5.35 11.70
CA HIS A 121 -10.11 6.75 11.47
C HIS A 121 -9.25 6.98 10.21
N THR A 122 -8.23 6.12 9.98
CA THR A 122 -7.40 6.21 8.78
C THR A 122 -8.19 5.90 7.51
N THR A 123 -9.00 4.84 7.54
CA THR A 123 -9.83 4.42 6.39
C THR A 123 -10.90 5.46 6.05
N GLU A 124 -11.55 6.05 7.06
CA GLU A 124 -12.50 7.14 6.86
C GLU A 124 -11.87 8.32 6.12
N ARG A 125 -10.68 8.75 6.55
CA ARG A 125 -9.94 9.81 5.86
C ARG A 125 -9.54 9.43 4.44
N LEU A 126 -9.09 8.19 4.25
CA LEU A 126 -8.69 7.68 2.95
C LEU A 126 -9.84 7.76 1.95
N VAL A 127 -11.05 7.38 2.39
CA VAL A 127 -12.26 7.39 1.56
C VAL A 127 -12.81 8.80 1.38
N THR A 128 -12.91 9.60 2.45
CA THR A 128 -13.49 10.95 2.40
C THR A 128 -12.66 11.92 1.57
N LEU A 129 -11.32 11.80 1.64
CA LEU A 129 -10.39 12.64 0.89
C LEU A 129 -10.05 12.07 -0.48
N ASP A 130 -10.63 10.93 -0.84
CA ASP A 130 -10.40 10.24 -2.12
C ASP A 130 -8.89 10.06 -2.44
N ILE A 131 -8.16 9.54 -1.46
CA ILE A 131 -6.70 9.51 -1.49
C ILE A 131 -6.16 8.72 -2.69
N PHE A 132 -6.81 7.64 -3.11
CA PHE A 132 -6.30 6.84 -4.23
C PHE A 132 -6.36 7.59 -5.55
N ARG A 133 -7.40 8.41 -5.81
CA ARG A 133 -7.42 9.25 -7.02
C ARG A 133 -6.38 10.36 -6.97
N ARG A 134 -6.08 10.87 -5.77
CA ARG A 134 -5.01 11.87 -5.59
C ARG A 134 -3.62 11.32 -5.88
N TYR A 135 -3.38 10.03 -5.75
CA TYR A 135 -2.10 9.41 -6.08
C TYR A 135 -1.76 9.44 -7.58
N GLN A 136 -2.67 9.88 -8.45
CA GLN A 136 -2.37 10.11 -9.87
C GLN A 136 -1.37 11.25 -10.08
N GLU A 137 -1.39 12.25 -9.22
CA GLU A 137 -0.59 13.47 -9.36
C GLU A 137 0.58 13.49 -8.36
N LEU A 138 1.80 13.75 -8.86
CA LEU A 138 3.01 13.77 -8.03
C LEU A 138 2.98 14.85 -6.94
N ASP A 139 2.39 16.01 -7.21
CA ASP A 139 2.29 17.08 -6.21
C ASP A 139 1.43 16.63 -5.03
N GLN A 140 0.30 15.98 -5.31
CA GLN A 140 -0.58 15.44 -4.29
C GLN A 140 0.07 14.28 -3.52
N LEU A 141 0.91 13.48 -4.20
CA LEU A 141 1.72 12.45 -3.57
C LEU A 141 2.71 13.07 -2.56
N GLY A 142 3.34 14.20 -2.94
CA GLY A 142 4.23 14.96 -2.06
C GLY A 142 3.52 15.41 -0.78
N GLU A 143 2.31 15.98 -0.89
CA GLU A 143 1.50 16.35 0.27
C GLU A 143 1.20 15.15 1.20
N VAL A 144 0.96 13.97 0.64
CA VAL A 144 0.74 12.77 1.45
C VAL A 144 2.00 12.35 2.19
N LEU A 145 3.15 12.37 1.52
CA LEU A 145 4.44 12.06 2.13
C LEU A 145 4.79 13.03 3.27
N ASP A 146 4.55 14.32 3.07
CA ASP A 146 4.81 15.34 4.09
C ASP A 146 3.87 15.20 5.30
N ARG A 147 2.60 14.82 5.08
CA ARG A 147 1.69 14.46 6.18
C ARG A 147 2.15 13.22 6.95
N ILE A 148 2.76 12.24 6.27
CA ILE A 148 3.37 11.07 6.94
C ILE A 148 4.57 11.54 7.76
N ALA A 149 5.44 12.41 7.22
CA ALA A 149 6.57 12.99 7.93
C ALA A 149 6.14 13.67 9.25
N GLY A 150 5.07 14.46 9.21
CA GLY A 150 4.52 15.14 10.38
C GLY A 150 3.95 14.21 11.47
N ARG A 151 3.66 12.95 11.16
CA ARG A 151 3.18 11.95 12.14
C ARG A 151 4.30 11.16 12.81
N ILE A 152 5.50 11.22 12.29
CA ILE A 152 6.66 10.56 12.87
C ILE A 152 7.04 11.29 14.17
N ARG A 153 6.94 10.60 15.32
CA ARG A 153 7.05 11.20 16.67
C ARG A 153 8.44 11.69 17.07
N PHE A 154 9.46 11.44 16.25
CA PHE A 154 10.83 11.88 16.51
C PHE A 154 11.33 12.77 15.38
N ALA A 155 12.36 13.58 15.64
CA ALA A 155 12.97 14.43 14.63
C ALA A 155 13.38 13.60 13.42
N ASN A 156 12.83 13.94 12.26
CA ASN A 156 13.07 13.26 11.01
C ASN A 156 13.26 14.30 9.89
N ARG A 157 13.83 13.87 8.79
CA ARG A 157 14.00 14.69 7.58
C ARG A 157 13.28 14.05 6.40
N PHE A 158 12.13 13.43 6.65
CA PHE A 158 11.35 12.75 5.62
C PHE A 158 10.55 13.71 4.75
N GLU A 159 10.20 14.88 5.29
CA GLU A 159 9.56 15.96 4.55
C GLU A 159 10.36 16.29 3.27
N GLY A 160 9.66 16.59 2.20
CA GLY A 160 10.24 16.84 0.88
C GLY A 160 10.81 15.60 0.19
N SER A 161 10.49 14.38 0.64
CA SER A 161 10.95 13.13 -0.01
C SER A 161 10.45 12.97 -1.44
N ILE A 162 9.45 13.75 -1.85
CA ILE A 162 9.00 13.85 -3.23
C ILE A 162 10.10 14.32 -4.19
N GLU A 163 11.06 15.12 -3.72
CA GLU A 163 12.16 15.60 -4.55
C GLU A 163 13.12 14.45 -4.95
N ASP A 164 13.40 13.54 -4.01
CA ASP A 164 14.20 12.35 -4.32
C ASP A 164 13.43 11.45 -5.33
N ILE A 165 12.10 11.34 -5.19
CA ILE A 165 11.25 10.60 -6.12
C ILE A 165 11.28 11.25 -7.51
N ARG A 166 11.16 12.57 -7.61
CA ARG A 166 11.23 13.30 -8.89
C ARG A 166 12.57 13.13 -9.57
N ALA A 167 13.66 13.25 -8.81
CA ALA A 167 15.03 13.11 -9.32
C ALA A 167 15.29 11.72 -9.93
N HIS A 168 14.66 10.68 -9.37
CA HIS A 168 14.85 9.28 -9.78
C HIS A 168 13.57 8.60 -10.29
N TYR A 169 12.62 9.40 -10.79
CA TYR A 169 11.29 8.91 -11.16
C TYR A 169 11.33 7.71 -12.11
N GLY A 170 12.07 7.83 -13.20
CA GLY A 170 12.18 6.75 -14.20
C GLY A 170 12.83 5.49 -13.67
N GLU A 171 13.84 5.62 -12.81
CA GLU A 171 14.50 4.47 -12.18
C GLU A 171 13.54 3.75 -11.23
N LEU A 172 12.81 4.49 -10.39
CA LEU A 172 11.82 3.95 -9.47
C LEU A 172 10.65 3.31 -10.21
N GLU A 173 10.19 3.91 -11.32
CA GLU A 173 9.16 3.34 -12.18
C GLU A 173 9.60 1.98 -12.76
N GLN A 174 10.84 1.87 -13.25
CA GLN A 174 11.38 0.60 -13.76
C GLN A 174 11.48 -0.46 -12.66
N VAL A 175 11.82 -0.06 -11.43
CA VAL A 175 11.79 -0.99 -10.29
C VAL A 175 10.37 -1.51 -10.08
N PHE A 176 9.37 -0.64 -10.01
CA PHE A 176 7.97 -1.03 -9.86
C PHE A 176 7.51 -1.97 -10.97
N LEU A 177 7.76 -1.62 -12.24
CA LEU A 177 7.36 -2.41 -13.41
C LEU A 177 8.00 -3.80 -13.44
N ALA A 178 9.16 -3.97 -12.84
CA ALA A 178 9.81 -5.27 -12.71
C ALA A 178 9.27 -6.09 -11.51
N VAL A 179 8.96 -5.43 -10.40
CA VAL A 179 8.59 -6.06 -9.13
C VAL A 179 7.11 -6.46 -9.11
N TYR A 180 6.21 -5.56 -9.48
CA TYR A 180 4.78 -5.76 -9.34
C TYR A 180 4.22 -6.99 -10.08
N PRO A 181 4.62 -7.30 -11.33
CA PRO A 181 4.18 -8.53 -12.00
C PRO A 181 4.62 -9.81 -11.29
N GLN A 182 5.80 -9.78 -10.66
CA GLN A 182 6.31 -10.92 -9.88
C GLN A 182 5.50 -11.09 -8.60
N LEU A 183 5.24 -10.00 -7.88
CA LEU A 183 4.39 -9.99 -6.69
C LEU A 183 3.00 -10.57 -7.00
N ARG A 184 2.36 -10.12 -8.09
CA ARG A 184 1.06 -10.67 -8.50
C ARG A 184 1.10 -12.19 -8.72
N ARG A 185 2.17 -12.72 -9.32
CA ARG A 185 2.35 -14.17 -9.51
C ARG A 185 2.49 -14.90 -8.18
N VAL A 186 3.29 -14.35 -7.26
CA VAL A 186 3.50 -14.93 -5.93
C VAL A 186 2.18 -14.97 -5.14
N VAL A 187 1.43 -13.88 -5.10
CA VAL A 187 0.13 -13.83 -4.40
C VAL A 187 -0.87 -14.82 -5.00
N ARG A 188 -0.96 -14.89 -6.34
CA ARG A 188 -1.83 -15.86 -7.02
C ARG A 188 -1.41 -17.31 -6.74
N GLY A 189 -0.13 -17.60 -6.78
CA GLY A 189 0.40 -18.94 -6.54
C GLY A 189 0.28 -19.39 -5.09
N ALA A 190 0.47 -18.50 -4.14
CA ALA A 190 0.32 -18.78 -2.71
C ALA A 190 -1.15 -19.05 -2.31
N SER A 191 -2.11 -18.45 -3.05
CA SER A 191 -3.56 -18.63 -2.83
C SER A 191 -4.00 -18.49 -1.36
N VAL A 192 -3.33 -17.64 -0.59
CA VAL A 192 -3.50 -17.53 0.87
C VAL A 192 -4.95 -17.33 1.28
N GLU A 193 -5.69 -16.54 0.50
CA GLU A 193 -7.08 -16.18 0.80
C GLU A 193 -8.12 -17.09 0.13
N ARG A 194 -7.71 -18.02 -0.72
CA ARG A 194 -8.66 -18.87 -1.44
C ARG A 194 -9.02 -20.17 -0.70
N GLY A 195 -8.33 -20.47 0.42
CA GLY A 195 -8.44 -21.77 1.09
C GLY A 195 -7.94 -22.90 0.16
N ARG A 196 -7.18 -23.82 0.69
CA ARG A 196 -6.95 -25.08 -0.02
C ARG A 196 -8.19 -25.95 0.12
#